data_ed7647166ec5848925e64243300dad94
#
_entry.id   ed7647166ec5848925e64243300dad94
#
_cell.length_a   1.000
_cell.length_b   1.000
_cell.length_c   1.000
_cell.angle_alpha   90.00
_cell.angle_beta   90.00
_cell.angle_gamma   90.00
#
_symmetry.space_group_name_H-M   'P 1'
#
loop_
_entity.id
_entity.type
_entity.pdbx_description
1 polymer ?
#
loop_
_entity_poly.entity_id
_entity_poly.type
_entity_poly.pdbx_seq_one_letter_code
_entity_poly.pdbx_strand_id
1 'polypeptide(L)'
;YKNTVIIFTALCARAAIDGGLPPATANIVQQRYTVMAENCQHYTDLVALHAQMIEDFIRRVHALQADNYSRPIRECCDYIHLHLNDPISLADLAREVGYTEYYLTKKFHKETGIRLVDYLRDARLEQACEALRSTHKSLQQISEELQFGSCNYFGKVFTKKYGISPAAYRQQILTAQK
;
A
#
# COMPACT_ATOMS: atom_id res chain seq x y z
N TYR A 1 25.47 8.95 5.80
CA TYR A 1 24.25 8.61 5.06
C TYR A 1 24.28 7.20 4.48
N LYS A 2 25.32 6.75 3.73
CA LYS A 2 25.39 5.36 3.20
C LYS A 2 25.22 4.32 4.30
N ASN A 3 25.97 4.44 5.41
CA ASN A 3 25.87 3.53 6.54
C ASN A 3 24.47 3.49 7.15
N THR A 4 23.77 4.62 7.20
CA THR A 4 22.39 4.68 7.68
C THR A 4 21.45 3.87 6.79
N VAL A 5 21.58 3.99 5.46
CA VAL A 5 20.78 3.19 4.51
C VAL A 5 21.08 1.70 4.65
N ILE A 6 22.35 1.32 4.81
CA ILE A 6 22.78 -0.08 5.01
C ILE A 6 22.18 -0.67 6.30
N ILE A 7 22.24 0.07 7.41
CA ILE A 7 21.60 -0.35 8.67
C ILE A 7 20.10 -0.51 8.50
N PHE A 8 19.48 0.44 7.81
CA PHE A 8 18.04 0.42 7.58
C PHE A 8 17.61 -0.75 6.67
N THR A 9 18.44 -1.15 5.70
CA THR A 9 18.20 -2.38 4.90
C THR A 9 18.12 -3.63 5.77
N ALA A 10 18.96 -3.74 6.78
CA ALA A 10 18.94 -4.87 7.70
C ALA A 10 17.65 -4.87 8.57
N LEU A 11 17.19 -3.68 9.02
CA LEU A 11 15.94 -3.55 9.76
C LEU A 11 14.73 -3.91 8.89
N CYS A 12 14.70 -3.46 7.63
CA CYS A 12 13.63 -3.82 6.68
C CYS A 12 13.61 -5.32 6.39
N ALA A 13 14.77 -5.95 6.20
CA ALA A 13 14.86 -7.39 6.00
C ALA A 13 14.34 -8.15 7.21
N ARG A 14 14.69 -7.72 8.42
CA ARG A 14 14.19 -8.32 9.67
C ARG A 14 12.67 -8.17 9.80
N ALA A 15 12.14 -6.98 9.59
CA ALA A 15 10.71 -6.74 9.61
C ALA A 15 9.96 -7.58 8.55
N ALA A 16 10.55 -7.75 7.36
CA ALA A 16 9.99 -8.59 6.31
C ALA A 16 9.98 -10.09 6.69
N ILE A 17 11.02 -10.58 7.38
CA ILE A 17 11.06 -11.95 7.91
C ILE A 17 9.97 -12.14 8.97
N ASP A 18 9.82 -11.19 9.88
CA ASP A 18 8.76 -11.21 10.89
C ASP A 18 7.36 -11.13 10.25
N GLY A 19 7.23 -10.51 9.06
CA GLY A 19 6.05 -10.49 8.19
C GLY A 19 5.85 -11.75 7.33
N GLY A 20 6.71 -12.78 7.49
CA GLY A 20 6.58 -14.07 6.82
C GLY A 20 7.47 -14.28 5.59
N LEU A 21 8.31 -13.29 5.22
CA LEU A 21 9.24 -13.48 4.10
C LEU A 21 10.32 -14.51 4.47
N PRO A 22 10.58 -15.54 3.63
CA PRO A 22 11.64 -16.50 3.90
C PRO A 22 12.99 -15.82 4.12
N PRO A 23 13.75 -16.19 5.19
CA PRO A 23 15.03 -15.54 5.53
C PRO A 23 16.02 -15.50 4.36
N ALA A 24 16.09 -16.57 3.56
CA ALA A 24 16.95 -16.63 2.38
C ALA A 24 16.60 -15.53 1.36
N THR A 25 15.31 -15.33 1.09
CA THR A 25 14.83 -14.30 0.16
C THR A 25 15.10 -12.90 0.73
N ALA A 26 14.80 -12.67 2.01
CA ALA A 26 15.06 -11.40 2.67
C ALA A 26 16.55 -11.01 2.63
N ASN A 27 17.44 -11.97 2.88
CA ASN A 27 18.88 -11.74 2.85
C ASN A 27 19.39 -11.41 1.43
N ILE A 28 18.89 -12.09 0.40
CA ILE A 28 19.24 -11.77 -1.00
C ILE A 28 18.82 -10.33 -1.35
N VAL A 29 17.62 -9.94 -0.97
CA VAL A 29 17.12 -8.58 -1.23
C VAL A 29 17.94 -7.55 -0.44
N GLN A 30 18.23 -7.81 0.84
CA GLN A 30 19.08 -6.97 1.67
C GLN A 30 20.45 -6.76 1.02
N GLN A 31 21.13 -7.84 0.65
CA GLN A 31 22.46 -7.78 0.05
C GLN A 31 22.45 -6.97 -1.25
N ARG A 32 21.43 -7.16 -2.11
CA ARG A 32 21.28 -6.39 -3.35
C ARG A 32 21.20 -4.89 -3.08
N TYR A 33 20.35 -4.45 -2.15
CA TYR A 33 20.19 -3.02 -1.82
C TYR A 33 21.41 -2.45 -1.10
N THR A 34 22.12 -3.26 -0.30
CA THR A 34 23.40 -2.86 0.31
C THR A 34 24.43 -2.52 -0.77
N VAL A 35 24.63 -3.40 -1.74
CA VAL A 35 25.57 -3.18 -2.86
C VAL A 35 25.15 -1.96 -3.70
N MET A 36 23.85 -1.79 -3.96
CA MET A 36 23.36 -0.61 -4.68
C MET A 36 23.63 0.68 -3.90
N ALA A 37 23.42 0.69 -2.57
CA ALA A 37 23.70 1.85 -1.72
C ALA A 37 25.20 2.20 -1.67
N GLU A 38 26.08 1.20 -1.64
CA GLU A 38 27.53 1.40 -1.69
C GLU A 38 27.96 2.07 -3.00
N ASN A 39 27.31 1.73 -4.12
CA ASN A 39 27.62 2.25 -5.44
C ASN A 39 26.99 3.62 -5.75
N CYS A 40 26.03 4.08 -4.94
CA CYS A 40 25.44 5.41 -5.11
C CYS A 40 26.46 6.52 -4.91
N GLN A 41 26.50 7.48 -5.83
CA GLN A 41 27.41 8.63 -5.79
C GLN A 41 26.73 9.90 -5.26
N HIS A 42 25.43 10.04 -5.44
CA HIS A 42 24.67 11.23 -5.07
C HIS A 42 23.65 10.91 -3.96
N TYR A 43 23.40 11.91 -3.12
CA TYR A 43 22.44 11.80 -2.03
C TYR A 43 21.00 11.53 -2.53
N THR A 44 20.63 12.16 -3.63
CA THR A 44 19.32 11.97 -4.29
C THR A 44 19.06 10.52 -4.66
N ASP A 45 20.10 9.83 -5.17
CA ASP A 45 20.01 8.42 -5.57
C ASP A 45 19.81 7.51 -4.36
N LEU A 46 20.48 7.83 -3.23
CA LEU A 46 20.28 7.11 -1.98
C LEU A 46 18.87 7.26 -1.42
N VAL A 47 18.26 8.44 -1.54
CA VAL A 47 16.86 8.67 -1.11
C VAL A 47 15.89 7.88 -1.98
N ALA A 48 16.08 7.91 -3.30
CA ALA A 48 15.26 7.14 -4.23
C ALA A 48 15.41 5.62 -4.00
N LEU A 49 16.64 5.15 -3.81
CA LEU A 49 16.95 3.75 -3.51
C LEU A 49 16.29 3.28 -2.20
N HIS A 50 16.29 4.14 -1.19
CA HIS A 50 15.66 3.85 0.10
C HIS A 50 14.14 3.66 -0.03
N ALA A 51 13.47 4.55 -0.77
CA ALA A 51 12.04 4.42 -1.03
C ALA A 51 11.72 3.13 -1.82
N GLN A 52 12.49 2.85 -2.88
CA GLN A 52 12.34 1.65 -3.70
C GLN A 52 12.55 0.36 -2.90
N MET A 53 13.50 0.34 -1.98
CA MET A 53 13.78 -0.80 -1.11
C MET A 53 12.61 -1.11 -0.19
N ILE A 54 12.05 -0.10 0.48
CA ILE A 54 10.90 -0.26 1.37
C ILE A 54 9.72 -0.84 0.57
N GLU A 55 9.43 -0.28 -0.60
CA GLU A 55 8.35 -0.73 -1.46
C GLU A 55 8.54 -2.18 -1.94
N ASP A 56 9.77 -2.58 -2.28
CA ASP A 56 10.08 -3.95 -2.70
C ASP A 56 9.87 -4.96 -1.55
N PHE A 57 10.29 -4.64 -0.32
CA PHE A 57 10.04 -5.50 0.83
C PHE A 57 8.54 -5.61 1.15
N ILE A 58 7.81 -4.49 1.16
CA ILE A 58 6.36 -4.48 1.40
C ILE A 58 5.64 -5.32 0.35
N ARG A 59 5.93 -5.12 -0.93
CA ARG A 59 5.32 -5.88 -2.03
C ARG A 59 5.56 -7.39 -1.90
N ARG A 60 6.78 -7.81 -1.51
CA ARG A 60 7.12 -9.24 -1.32
C ARG A 60 6.37 -9.86 -0.15
N VAL A 61 6.26 -9.14 0.96
CA VAL A 61 5.47 -9.61 2.12
C VAL A 61 4.00 -9.69 1.77
N HIS A 62 3.45 -8.70 1.07
CA HIS A 62 2.06 -8.72 0.60
C HIS A 62 1.79 -9.86 -0.38
N ALA A 63 2.71 -10.13 -1.31
CA ALA A 63 2.56 -11.25 -2.25
C ALA A 63 2.48 -12.60 -1.52
N LEU A 64 3.28 -12.81 -0.48
CA LEU A 64 3.22 -14.02 0.35
C LEU A 64 1.93 -14.14 1.15
N GLN A 65 1.42 -13.01 1.66
CA GLN A 65 0.13 -13.00 2.36
C GLN A 65 -1.02 -13.31 1.40
N ALA A 66 -0.96 -12.78 0.17
CA ALA A 66 -1.94 -13.10 -0.87
C ALA A 66 -1.94 -14.58 -1.26
N ASP A 67 -0.77 -15.25 -1.26
CA ASP A 67 -0.68 -16.70 -1.50
C ASP A 67 -1.28 -17.54 -0.37
N ASN A 68 -1.38 -17.00 0.83
CA ASN A 68 -2.02 -17.66 1.98
C ASN A 68 -3.56 -17.51 2.00
N TYR A 69 -4.12 -16.63 1.17
CA TYR A 69 -5.57 -16.47 1.11
C TYR A 69 -6.21 -17.55 0.23
N SER A 70 -7.40 -18.00 0.63
CA SER A 70 -8.19 -18.88 -0.23
C SER A 70 -8.53 -18.17 -1.55
N ARG A 71 -8.69 -18.95 -2.62
CA ARG A 71 -8.98 -18.42 -3.95
C ARG A 71 -10.10 -17.38 -3.97
N PRO A 72 -11.27 -17.56 -3.32
CA PRO A 72 -12.31 -16.53 -3.32
C PRO A 72 -11.91 -15.23 -2.64
N ILE A 73 -11.05 -15.27 -1.62
CA ILE A 73 -10.57 -14.04 -0.98
C ILE A 73 -9.55 -13.30 -1.85
N ARG A 74 -8.70 -14.01 -2.59
CA ARG A 74 -7.82 -13.40 -3.61
C ARG A 74 -8.64 -12.74 -4.71
N GLU A 75 -9.62 -13.47 -5.28
CA GLU A 75 -10.52 -12.93 -6.32
C GLU A 75 -11.27 -11.67 -5.82
N CYS A 76 -11.69 -11.65 -4.55
CA CYS A 76 -12.29 -10.47 -3.93
C CYS A 76 -11.31 -9.29 -3.85
N CYS A 77 -10.06 -9.52 -3.44
CA CYS A 77 -9.02 -8.49 -3.40
C CYS A 77 -8.70 -7.96 -4.80
N ASP A 78 -8.55 -8.86 -5.78
CA ASP A 78 -8.27 -8.49 -7.17
C ASP A 78 -9.42 -7.65 -7.76
N TYR A 79 -10.66 -8.04 -7.52
CA TYR A 79 -11.83 -7.28 -7.94
C TYR A 79 -11.82 -5.87 -7.33
N ILE A 80 -11.53 -5.74 -6.04
CA ILE A 80 -11.41 -4.44 -5.39
C ILE A 80 -10.37 -3.57 -6.07
N HIS A 81 -9.16 -4.10 -6.34
CA HIS A 81 -8.08 -3.32 -6.96
C HIS A 81 -8.39 -2.90 -8.40
N LEU A 82 -9.13 -3.71 -9.15
CA LEU A 82 -9.55 -3.39 -10.52
C LEU A 82 -10.65 -2.31 -10.57
N HIS A 83 -11.46 -2.20 -9.51
CA HIS A 83 -12.67 -1.37 -9.48
C HIS A 83 -12.64 -0.26 -8.43
N LEU A 84 -11.45 0.21 -7.99
CA LEU A 84 -11.31 1.22 -6.93
C LEU A 84 -12.07 2.52 -7.24
N ASN A 85 -12.20 2.87 -8.51
CA ASN A 85 -12.91 4.06 -8.98
C ASN A 85 -14.42 3.87 -9.12
N ASP A 86 -14.90 2.64 -9.05
CA ASP A 86 -16.30 2.31 -9.20
C ASP A 86 -17.02 2.27 -7.85
N PRO A 87 -18.35 2.48 -7.82
CA PRO A 87 -19.14 2.26 -6.62
C PRO A 87 -19.25 0.75 -6.34
N ILE A 88 -18.38 0.23 -5.48
CA ILE A 88 -18.39 -1.18 -5.06
C ILE A 88 -19.28 -1.34 -3.83
N SER A 89 -20.28 -2.20 -3.90
CA SER A 89 -21.07 -2.64 -2.76
C SER A 89 -20.59 -4.01 -2.23
N LEU A 90 -20.93 -4.31 -0.99
CA LEU A 90 -20.66 -5.64 -0.42
C LEU A 90 -21.39 -6.75 -1.19
N ALA A 91 -22.59 -6.44 -1.69
CA ALA A 91 -23.38 -7.36 -2.52
C ALA A 91 -22.67 -7.70 -3.85
N ASP A 92 -22.01 -6.72 -4.48
CA ASP A 92 -21.25 -6.95 -5.72
C ASP A 92 -20.06 -7.87 -5.47
N LEU A 93 -19.30 -7.61 -4.41
CA LEU A 93 -18.18 -8.46 -4.00
C LEU A 93 -18.61 -9.88 -3.67
N ALA A 94 -19.73 -10.02 -2.95
CA ALA A 94 -20.26 -11.34 -2.59
C ALA A 94 -20.71 -12.13 -3.83
N ARG A 95 -21.34 -11.46 -4.79
CA ARG A 95 -21.77 -12.04 -6.07
C ARG A 95 -20.59 -12.50 -6.90
N GLU A 96 -19.53 -11.68 -6.97
CA GLU A 96 -18.32 -12.00 -7.74
C GLU A 96 -17.67 -13.31 -7.28
N VAL A 97 -17.58 -13.52 -5.97
CA VAL A 97 -16.95 -14.71 -5.39
C VAL A 97 -17.91 -15.87 -5.08
N GLY A 98 -19.20 -15.72 -5.43
CA GLY A 98 -20.21 -16.75 -5.22
C GLY A 98 -20.56 -17.00 -3.75
N TYR A 99 -20.48 -15.98 -2.89
CA TYR A 99 -20.78 -16.05 -1.46
C TYR A 99 -21.98 -15.17 -1.08
N THR A 100 -22.54 -15.41 0.12
CA THR A 100 -23.40 -14.42 0.77
C THR A 100 -22.53 -13.31 1.40
N GLU A 101 -23.08 -12.10 1.52
CA GLU A 101 -22.38 -10.97 2.16
C GLU A 101 -21.87 -11.30 3.56
N TYR A 102 -22.71 -11.98 4.36
CA TYR A 102 -22.35 -12.41 5.70
C TYR A 102 -21.16 -13.38 5.72
N TYR A 103 -21.18 -14.38 4.84
CA TYR A 103 -20.11 -15.38 4.78
C TYR A 103 -18.81 -14.75 4.28
N LEU A 104 -18.88 -13.94 3.21
CA LEU A 104 -17.72 -13.21 2.69
C LEU A 104 -17.08 -12.33 3.76
N THR A 105 -17.87 -11.53 4.47
CA THR A 105 -17.35 -10.62 5.51
C THR A 105 -16.63 -11.38 6.62
N LYS A 106 -17.20 -12.47 7.11
CA LYS A 106 -16.57 -13.33 8.13
C LYS A 106 -15.30 -14.01 7.63
N LYS A 107 -15.36 -14.60 6.43
CA LYS A 107 -14.23 -15.30 5.84
C LYS A 107 -13.08 -14.33 5.52
N PHE A 108 -13.39 -13.18 4.94
CA PHE A 108 -12.40 -12.13 4.67
C PHE A 108 -11.68 -11.70 5.95
N HIS A 109 -12.44 -11.37 6.99
CA HIS A 109 -11.84 -10.99 8.27
C HIS A 109 -11.01 -12.12 8.89
N LYS A 110 -11.49 -13.36 8.81
CA LYS A 110 -10.76 -14.53 9.35
C LYS A 110 -9.40 -14.73 8.66
N GLU A 111 -9.33 -14.53 7.34
CA GLU A 111 -8.12 -14.78 6.56
C GLU A 111 -7.18 -13.57 6.52
N THR A 112 -7.73 -12.35 6.43
CA THR A 112 -6.92 -11.11 6.29
C THR A 112 -6.64 -10.39 7.61
N GLY A 113 -7.39 -10.70 8.67
CA GLY A 113 -7.31 -10.01 9.95
C GLY A 113 -8.00 -8.63 9.99
N ILE A 114 -8.46 -8.11 8.85
CA ILE A 114 -9.09 -6.79 8.72
C ILE A 114 -10.50 -6.90 8.15
N ARG A 115 -11.34 -5.89 8.41
CA ARG A 115 -12.69 -5.87 7.85
C ARG A 115 -12.64 -5.50 6.37
N LEU A 116 -13.48 -6.11 5.55
CA LEU A 116 -13.55 -5.89 4.11
C LEU A 116 -13.75 -4.40 3.74
N VAL A 117 -14.60 -3.69 4.49
CA VAL A 117 -14.82 -2.25 4.29
C VAL A 117 -13.60 -1.38 4.60
N ASP A 118 -12.80 -1.80 5.58
CA ASP A 118 -11.55 -1.12 5.93
C ASP A 118 -10.48 -1.40 4.86
N TYR A 119 -10.42 -2.63 4.34
CA TYR A 119 -9.54 -2.98 3.23
C TYR A 119 -9.83 -2.14 1.97
N LEU A 120 -11.10 -2.07 1.54
CA LEU A 120 -11.52 -1.24 0.41
C LEU A 120 -11.17 0.23 0.61
N ARG A 121 -11.46 0.77 1.80
CA ARG A 121 -11.11 2.16 2.13
C ARG A 121 -9.60 2.38 2.05
N ASP A 122 -8.82 1.46 2.58
CA ASP A 122 -7.38 1.57 2.66
C ASP A 122 -6.73 1.44 1.28
N ALA A 123 -7.22 0.57 0.40
CA ALA A 123 -6.81 0.48 -0.99
C ALA A 123 -7.10 1.79 -1.77
N ARG A 124 -8.27 2.39 -1.55
CA ARG A 124 -8.61 3.72 -2.12
C ARG A 124 -7.69 4.83 -1.60
N LEU A 125 -7.30 4.79 -0.33
CA LEU A 125 -6.36 5.77 0.23
C LEU A 125 -4.94 5.63 -0.36
N GLU A 126 -4.50 4.42 -0.66
CA GLU A 126 -3.23 4.15 -1.34
C GLU A 126 -3.25 4.69 -2.78
N GLN A 127 -4.33 4.44 -3.50
CA GLN A 127 -4.55 5.03 -4.83
C GLN A 127 -4.62 6.57 -4.78
N ALA A 128 -5.20 7.15 -3.71
CA ALA A 128 -5.20 8.60 -3.51
C ALA A 128 -3.79 9.16 -3.32
N CYS A 129 -2.91 8.46 -2.59
CA CYS A 129 -1.50 8.85 -2.46
C CYS A 129 -0.81 8.90 -3.83
N GLU A 130 -1.08 7.92 -4.70
CA GLU A 130 -0.55 7.90 -6.05
C GLU A 130 -1.09 9.07 -6.90
N ALA A 131 -2.40 9.31 -6.85
CA ALA A 131 -3.01 10.45 -7.54
C ALA A 131 -2.48 11.81 -7.04
N LEU A 132 -2.22 11.94 -5.73
CA LEU A 132 -1.62 13.14 -5.14
C LEU A 132 -0.18 13.38 -5.61
N ARG A 133 0.58 12.31 -5.88
CA ARG A 133 1.97 12.37 -6.36
C ARG A 133 2.07 12.65 -7.85
N SER A 134 1.26 11.94 -8.65
CA SER A 134 1.43 11.85 -10.10
C SER A 134 0.54 12.80 -10.89
N THR A 135 -0.44 13.44 -10.25
CA THR A 135 -1.43 14.28 -10.95
C THR A 135 -1.63 15.65 -10.31
N HIS A 136 -2.16 16.60 -11.10
CA HIS A 136 -2.61 17.91 -10.63
C HIS A 136 -4.10 17.96 -10.26
N LYS A 137 -4.78 16.80 -10.14
CA LYS A 137 -6.19 16.73 -9.79
C LYS A 137 -6.44 17.41 -8.44
N SER A 138 -7.56 18.12 -8.31
CA SER A 138 -7.97 18.69 -7.03
C SER A 138 -8.31 17.60 -6.02
N LEU A 139 -8.29 17.92 -4.73
CA LEU A 139 -8.71 16.99 -3.68
C LEU A 139 -10.18 16.55 -3.86
N GLN A 140 -11.00 17.45 -4.37
CA GLN A 140 -12.39 17.18 -4.71
C GLN A 140 -12.49 16.09 -5.80
N GLN A 141 -11.76 16.26 -6.90
CA GLN A 141 -11.74 15.28 -8.00
C GLN A 141 -11.22 13.91 -7.54
N ILE A 142 -10.15 13.86 -6.76
CA ILE A 142 -9.61 12.60 -6.22
C ILE A 142 -10.64 11.92 -5.31
N SER A 143 -11.30 12.70 -4.44
CA SER A 143 -12.34 12.19 -3.55
C SER A 143 -13.55 11.60 -4.30
N GLU A 144 -13.98 12.25 -5.38
CA GLU A 144 -15.09 11.79 -6.23
C GLU A 144 -14.69 10.54 -7.03
N GLU A 145 -13.54 10.56 -7.71
CA GLU A 145 -13.05 9.42 -8.49
C GLU A 145 -12.85 8.15 -7.65
N LEU A 146 -12.38 8.32 -6.42
CA LEU A 146 -12.14 7.19 -5.51
C LEU A 146 -13.32 6.89 -4.58
N GLN A 147 -14.51 7.42 -4.89
CA GLN A 147 -15.78 7.08 -4.23
C GLN A 147 -15.78 7.32 -2.71
N PHE A 148 -15.12 8.39 -2.23
CA PHE A 148 -15.17 8.75 -0.81
C PHE A 148 -16.46 9.46 -0.39
N GLY A 149 -17.35 9.79 -1.34
CA GLY A 149 -18.62 10.47 -1.11
C GLY A 149 -18.47 11.97 -0.80
N SER A 150 -17.44 12.40 -0.08
CA SER A 150 -17.14 13.81 0.13
C SER A 150 -15.66 14.07 0.39
N CYS A 151 -15.18 15.24 -0.06
CA CYS A 151 -13.81 15.70 0.19
C CYS A 151 -13.49 15.82 1.68
N ASN A 152 -14.49 16.19 2.50
CA ASN A 152 -14.33 16.30 3.96
C ASN A 152 -14.10 14.92 4.61
N TYR A 153 -14.88 13.91 4.21
CA TYR A 153 -14.69 12.54 4.69
C TYR A 153 -13.33 11.99 4.23
N PHE A 154 -12.97 12.18 2.96
CA PHE A 154 -11.65 11.83 2.43
C PHE A 154 -10.53 12.44 3.26
N GLY A 155 -10.58 13.76 3.53
CA GLY A 155 -9.57 14.44 4.34
C GLY A 155 -9.43 13.84 5.75
N LYS A 156 -10.56 13.51 6.41
CA LYS A 156 -10.56 12.90 7.74
C LYS A 156 -9.93 11.50 7.75
N VAL A 157 -10.32 10.62 6.84
CA VAL A 157 -9.80 9.23 6.82
C VAL A 157 -8.34 9.18 6.36
N PHE A 158 -7.95 10.06 5.44
CA PHE A 158 -6.57 10.20 5.00
C PHE A 158 -5.67 10.67 6.16
N THR A 159 -6.07 11.73 6.85
CA THR A 159 -5.32 12.26 8.02
C THR A 159 -5.23 11.22 9.12
N LYS A 160 -6.30 10.45 9.35
CA LYS A 160 -6.29 9.37 10.35
C LYS A 160 -5.27 8.27 9.99
N LYS A 161 -5.12 7.92 8.71
CA LYS A 161 -4.19 6.86 8.25
C LYS A 161 -2.73 7.35 8.18
N TYR A 162 -2.51 8.54 7.65
CA TYR A 162 -1.16 9.04 7.32
C TYR A 162 -0.63 10.12 8.28
N GLY A 163 -1.42 10.58 9.23
CA GLY A 163 -1.01 11.59 10.22
C GLY A 163 -1.00 13.03 9.70
N ILE A 164 -1.13 13.26 8.40
CA ILE A 164 -1.13 14.57 7.75
C ILE A 164 -2.28 14.68 6.75
N SER A 165 -2.72 15.91 6.47
CA SER A 165 -3.80 16.13 5.50
C SER A 165 -3.36 15.83 4.06
N PRO A 166 -4.30 15.50 3.13
CA PRO A 166 -3.97 15.28 1.72
C PRO A 166 -3.27 16.48 1.07
N ALA A 167 -3.64 17.70 1.45
CA ALA A 167 -3.00 18.92 0.96
C ALA A 167 -1.54 19.04 1.43
N ALA A 168 -1.29 18.81 2.72
CA ALA A 168 0.05 18.80 3.29
C ALA A 168 0.91 17.68 2.69
N TYR A 169 0.35 16.49 2.48
CA TYR A 169 1.01 15.37 1.82
C TYR A 169 1.49 15.76 0.41
N ARG A 170 0.62 16.36 -0.41
CA ARG A 170 1.00 16.86 -1.74
C ARG A 170 2.11 17.91 -1.69
N GLN A 171 2.01 18.85 -0.74
CA GLN A 171 3.00 19.92 -0.63
C GLN A 171 4.38 19.40 -0.23
N GLN A 172 4.46 18.41 0.67
CA GLN A 172 5.72 17.76 1.03
C GLN A 172 6.40 17.08 -0.15
N ILE A 173 5.64 16.41 -1.03
CA ILE A 173 6.17 15.77 -2.23
C ILE A 173 6.72 16.81 -3.20
N LEU A 174 5.98 17.90 -3.44
CA LEU A 174 6.41 18.98 -4.35
C LEU A 174 7.66 19.71 -3.85
N THR A 175 7.85 19.80 -2.52
CA THR A 175 9.07 20.39 -1.92
C THR A 175 10.25 19.43 -1.95
N ALA A 176 10.04 18.12 -1.91
CA ALA A 176 11.09 17.11 -1.99
C ALA A 176 11.63 16.89 -3.42
N GLN A 177 10.92 17.38 -4.45
CA GLN A 177 11.32 17.30 -5.87
C GLN A 177 12.04 18.56 -6.38
N LYS A 178 12.21 19.57 -5.53
CA LYS A 178 13.03 20.79 -5.79
C LYS A 178 14.40 20.68 -5.14
#